data_31cf17a27044caf1fc135f7863ef8d8e
#
_entry.id   31cf17a27044caf1fc135f7863ef8d8e
#
_cell.length_a   1.000
_cell.length_b   1.000
_cell.length_c   1.000
_cell.angle_alpha   90.00
_cell.angle_beta   90.00
_cell.angle_gamma   90.00
#
_symmetry.space_group_name_H-M   'P 1'
#
loop_
_entity.id
_entity.type
_entity.pdbx_description
1 polymer ?
#
loop_
_entity_poly.entity_id
_entity_poly.type
_entity_poly.pdbx_seq_one_letter_code
_entity_poly.pdbx_strand_id
1 'polypeptide(L)'
;LESTELLKQNLAIESDLQNFIGFALESINKFGGSAFASSLSLLEAMEKLRYAGAATGKPLYVSLNLQGQKIMLQWLGQIAVIAHLKRLPSNEAVDSWKSYLHNSTETADPALLLQRNAEMARYLEETRLQTENELRELQRTLEMRQAELQESLRNAETDPLTKLYNRRAFDQKISVAFRHTMRQKHTPLSLLLFDLDFFKNVNDEFGHQFGDAYLNKMASAMREVIREDVDFVFRFGGDEFAMLLYADHEPACDKARQVLENMGGKVSIGIATIDKNTTADLTLEDYIRHADDSLYEAKQRGRGRVVTKHCNESDSSACKFPCPKMVACV
;
A
#
# COMPACT_ATOMS: atom_id res chain seq x y z
N LEU A 1 39.73 19.22 -11.97
CA LEU A 1 40.56 18.20 -11.29
C LEU A 1 41.13 17.32 -12.38
N GLU A 2 42.47 17.27 -12.50
CA GLU A 2 43.17 16.42 -13.47
C GLU A 2 42.86 14.94 -13.15
N SER A 3 42.64 14.16 -14.18
CA SER A 3 42.44 12.71 -14.09
C SER A 3 43.81 12.03 -14.10
N THR A 4 44.10 11.22 -13.10
CA THR A 4 45.33 10.45 -13.02
C THR A 4 45.07 9.01 -13.49
N GLU A 5 45.70 8.58 -14.58
CA GLU A 5 45.66 7.19 -15.05
C GLU A 5 46.44 6.29 -14.07
N LEU A 6 45.74 5.32 -13.46
CA LEU A 6 46.34 4.34 -12.53
C LEU A 6 46.90 3.12 -13.28
N LEU A 7 46.12 2.63 -14.25
CA LEU A 7 46.47 1.46 -15.05
C LEU A 7 45.81 1.57 -16.42
N LYS A 8 46.52 1.13 -17.46
CA LYS A 8 45.97 0.99 -18.80
C LYS A 8 46.35 -0.38 -19.36
N GLN A 9 45.39 -1.09 -19.86
CA GLN A 9 45.59 -2.45 -20.34
C GLN A 9 44.82 -2.72 -21.63
N ASN A 10 45.34 -3.62 -22.45
CA ASN A 10 44.68 -4.11 -23.63
C ASN A 10 44.05 -5.47 -23.31
N LEU A 11 42.72 -5.51 -23.31
CA LEU A 11 41.97 -6.72 -22.98
C LEU A 11 41.66 -7.49 -24.25
N ALA A 12 42.38 -8.60 -24.47
CA ALA A 12 42.22 -9.44 -25.64
C ALA A 12 41.33 -10.68 -25.37
N ILE A 13 41.36 -11.20 -24.14
CA ILE A 13 40.64 -12.39 -23.74
C ILE A 13 39.94 -12.18 -22.39
N GLU A 14 39.01 -13.07 -22.03
CA GLU A 14 38.22 -12.96 -20.78
C GLU A 14 39.10 -12.94 -19.52
N SER A 15 40.22 -13.65 -19.52
CA SER A 15 41.17 -13.62 -18.38
C SER A 15 41.79 -12.25 -18.17
N ASP A 16 42.03 -11.48 -19.24
CA ASP A 16 42.57 -10.13 -19.14
C ASP A 16 41.54 -9.20 -18.46
N LEU A 17 40.27 -9.34 -18.81
CA LEU A 17 39.17 -8.61 -18.19
C LEU A 17 39.07 -8.92 -16.68
N GLN A 18 39.12 -10.21 -16.31
CA GLN A 18 39.06 -10.62 -14.91
C GLN A 18 40.23 -10.08 -14.09
N ASN A 19 41.46 -10.12 -14.65
CA ASN A 19 42.65 -9.54 -14.01
C ASN A 19 42.51 -8.03 -13.85
N PHE A 20 42.09 -7.33 -14.88
CA PHE A 20 41.91 -5.91 -14.84
C PHE A 20 40.88 -5.48 -13.78
N ILE A 21 39.79 -6.20 -13.64
CA ILE A 21 38.79 -6.00 -12.60
C ILE A 21 39.38 -6.27 -11.20
N GLY A 22 40.22 -7.29 -11.05
CA GLY A 22 40.95 -7.51 -9.82
C GLY A 22 41.75 -6.29 -9.38
N PHE A 23 42.53 -5.70 -10.31
CA PHE A 23 43.29 -4.48 -10.05
C PHE A 23 42.41 -3.29 -9.73
N ALA A 24 41.24 -3.17 -10.37
CA ALA A 24 40.28 -2.13 -10.07
C ALA A 24 39.73 -2.23 -8.63
N LEU A 25 39.38 -3.45 -8.17
CA LEU A 25 38.95 -3.72 -6.79
C LEU A 25 40.03 -3.47 -5.77
N GLU A 26 41.24 -3.88 -6.05
CA GLU A 26 42.40 -3.61 -5.17
C GLU A 26 42.65 -2.11 -5.03
N SER A 27 42.52 -1.36 -6.13
CA SER A 27 42.64 0.09 -6.12
C SER A 27 41.53 0.75 -5.28
N ILE A 28 40.30 0.26 -5.38
CA ILE A 28 39.20 0.71 -4.53
C ILE A 28 39.50 0.49 -3.05
N ASN A 29 39.94 -0.71 -2.68
CA ASN A 29 40.27 -1.04 -1.29
C ASN A 29 41.49 -0.24 -0.79
N LYS A 30 42.55 -0.13 -1.61
CA LYS A 30 43.76 0.61 -1.27
C LYS A 30 43.48 2.08 -0.91
N PHE A 31 42.58 2.70 -1.64
CA PHE A 31 42.25 4.10 -1.44
C PHE A 31 41.04 4.32 -0.50
N GLY A 32 40.63 3.27 0.25
CA GLY A 32 39.60 3.38 1.28
C GLY A 32 38.17 3.49 0.73
N GLY A 33 37.95 3.06 -0.49
CA GLY A 33 36.61 2.82 -1.04
C GLY A 33 35.99 1.57 -0.42
N SER A 34 34.67 1.42 -0.54
CA SER A 34 33.97 0.19 -0.18
C SER A 34 33.83 -0.71 -1.40
N ALA A 35 34.52 -1.84 -1.41
CA ALA A 35 34.36 -2.83 -2.49
C ALA A 35 32.92 -3.32 -2.59
N PHE A 36 32.21 -3.44 -1.47
CA PHE A 36 30.79 -3.79 -1.42
C PHE A 36 29.91 -2.74 -2.12
N ALA A 37 30.03 -1.46 -1.73
CA ALA A 37 29.25 -0.40 -2.34
C ALA A 37 29.57 -0.18 -3.83
N SER A 38 30.75 -0.62 -4.27
CA SER A 38 31.22 -0.50 -5.64
C SER A 38 30.93 -1.74 -6.50
N SER A 39 30.54 -2.86 -5.89
CA SER A 39 30.36 -4.14 -6.59
C SER A 39 29.34 -4.08 -7.72
N LEU A 40 28.20 -3.42 -7.50
CA LEU A 40 27.18 -3.27 -8.51
C LEU A 40 27.65 -2.44 -9.71
N SER A 41 28.26 -1.28 -9.44
CA SER A 41 28.82 -0.42 -10.49
C SER A 41 29.93 -1.09 -11.27
N LEU A 42 30.70 -1.93 -10.61
CA LEU A 42 31.77 -2.70 -11.23
C LEU A 42 31.22 -3.84 -12.11
N LEU A 43 30.19 -4.55 -11.66
CA LEU A 43 29.50 -5.59 -12.43
C LEU A 43 28.85 -4.99 -13.70
N GLU A 44 28.17 -3.86 -13.57
CA GLU A 44 27.60 -3.15 -14.73
C GLU A 44 28.69 -2.72 -15.73
N ALA A 45 29.83 -2.25 -15.22
CA ALA A 45 30.96 -1.89 -16.07
C ALA A 45 31.56 -3.11 -16.79
N MET A 46 31.67 -4.25 -16.10
CA MET A 46 32.11 -5.52 -16.69
C MET A 46 31.20 -5.99 -17.82
N GLU A 47 29.89 -5.95 -17.65
CA GLU A 47 28.95 -6.34 -18.70
C GLU A 47 29.08 -5.44 -19.93
N LYS A 48 29.20 -4.13 -19.71
CA LYS A 48 29.41 -3.18 -20.81
C LYS A 48 30.73 -3.42 -21.55
N LEU A 49 31.81 -3.75 -20.82
CA LEU A 49 33.11 -4.10 -21.40
C LEU A 49 33.05 -5.39 -22.22
N ARG A 50 32.40 -6.44 -21.71
CA ARG A 50 32.18 -7.70 -22.45
C ARG A 50 31.42 -7.47 -23.74
N TYR A 51 30.31 -6.69 -23.65
CA TYR A 51 29.51 -6.36 -24.83
C TYR A 51 30.33 -5.57 -25.85
N ALA A 52 31.10 -4.55 -25.42
CA ALA A 52 31.96 -3.77 -26.27
C ALA A 52 33.07 -4.59 -26.95
N GLY A 53 33.71 -5.52 -26.21
CA GLY A 53 34.68 -6.45 -26.73
C GLY A 53 34.10 -7.39 -27.78
N ALA A 54 32.94 -7.99 -27.50
CA ALA A 54 32.25 -8.86 -28.44
C ALA A 54 31.79 -8.12 -29.71
N ALA A 55 31.33 -6.88 -29.59
CA ALA A 55 30.85 -6.07 -30.71
C ALA A 55 31.97 -5.61 -31.65
N THR A 56 33.18 -5.39 -31.12
CA THR A 56 34.32 -4.88 -31.94
C THR A 56 35.13 -6.02 -32.55
N GLY A 57 35.12 -7.20 -31.96
CA GLY A 57 35.98 -8.33 -32.38
C GLY A 57 37.50 -8.04 -32.30
N LYS A 58 37.88 -6.96 -31.61
CA LYS A 58 39.27 -6.50 -31.45
C LYS A 58 39.60 -6.33 -29.99
N PRO A 59 40.90 -6.41 -29.62
CA PRO A 59 41.31 -6.09 -28.27
C PRO A 59 40.82 -4.71 -27.81
N LEU A 60 40.31 -4.64 -26.59
CA LEU A 60 39.73 -3.43 -26.03
C LEU A 60 40.71 -2.74 -25.10
N TYR A 61 41.05 -1.48 -25.41
CA TYR A 61 41.88 -0.68 -24.50
C TYR A 61 41.01 -0.10 -23.40
N VAL A 62 41.36 -0.47 -22.15
CA VAL A 62 40.65 0.01 -20.93
C VAL A 62 41.67 0.69 -20.03
N SER A 63 41.26 1.82 -19.45
CA SER A 63 42.07 2.49 -18.43
C SER A 63 41.28 2.65 -17.13
N LEU A 64 42.01 2.46 -16.02
CA LEU A 64 41.56 2.74 -14.66
C LEU A 64 42.08 4.12 -14.27
N ASN A 65 41.21 5.02 -13.88
CA ASN A 65 41.53 6.42 -13.64
C ASN A 65 41.04 6.86 -12.25
N LEU A 66 41.82 7.71 -11.63
CA LEU A 66 41.46 8.42 -10.40
C LEU A 66 41.22 9.90 -10.71
N GLN A 67 40.03 10.41 -10.42
CA GLN A 67 39.71 11.83 -10.55
C GLN A 67 39.07 12.34 -9.25
N GLY A 68 39.85 13.08 -8.49
CA GLY A 68 39.44 13.50 -7.16
C GLY A 68 39.15 12.28 -6.26
N GLN A 69 37.92 12.15 -5.79
CA GLN A 69 37.49 11.03 -4.95
C GLN A 69 36.74 9.93 -5.74
N LYS A 70 36.90 9.88 -7.07
CA LYS A 70 36.24 8.89 -7.93
C LYS A 70 37.24 8.00 -8.62
N ILE A 71 37.00 6.69 -8.56
CA ILE A 71 37.69 5.71 -9.40
C ILE A 71 36.79 5.39 -10.57
N MET A 72 37.33 5.45 -11.78
CA MET A 72 36.58 5.34 -13.03
C MET A 72 37.27 4.38 -13.97
N LEU A 73 36.45 3.68 -14.77
CA LEU A 73 36.88 2.94 -15.94
C LEU A 73 36.58 3.75 -17.20
N GLN A 74 37.51 3.74 -18.14
CA GLN A 74 37.34 4.40 -19.42
C GLN A 74 37.71 3.44 -20.56
N TRP A 75 36.83 3.36 -21.59
CA TRP A 75 37.02 2.56 -22.80
C TRP A 75 36.23 3.17 -23.96
N LEU A 76 36.75 3.12 -25.17
CA LEU A 76 36.09 3.59 -26.40
C LEU A 76 35.38 4.96 -26.25
N GLY A 77 35.95 5.87 -25.48
CA GLY A 77 35.35 7.17 -25.18
C GLY A 77 34.22 7.16 -24.14
N GLN A 78 33.87 5.98 -23.59
CA GLN A 78 32.94 5.83 -22.48
C GLN A 78 33.65 5.90 -21.14
N ILE A 79 32.97 6.40 -20.11
CA ILE A 79 33.47 6.51 -18.75
C ILE A 79 32.41 5.93 -17.80
N ALA A 80 32.84 5.04 -16.89
CA ALA A 80 32.02 4.55 -15.80
C ALA A 80 32.69 4.85 -14.45
N VAL A 81 31.97 5.49 -13.55
CA VAL A 81 32.40 5.65 -12.15
C VAL A 81 32.12 4.35 -11.43
N ILE A 82 33.18 3.68 -10.95
CA ILE A 82 33.08 2.38 -10.27
C ILE A 82 33.16 2.49 -8.75
N ALA A 83 33.72 3.57 -8.22
CA ALA A 83 33.78 3.79 -6.78
C ALA A 83 33.86 5.27 -6.42
N HIS A 84 33.36 5.59 -5.22
CA HIS A 84 33.57 6.86 -4.53
C HIS A 84 34.42 6.60 -3.29
N LEU A 85 35.51 7.37 -3.15
CA LEU A 85 36.44 7.26 -2.02
C LEU A 85 35.98 8.17 -0.87
N LYS A 86 36.19 7.74 0.37
CA LYS A 86 35.89 8.55 1.56
C LYS A 86 36.84 9.75 1.73
N ARG A 87 38.08 9.62 1.24
CA ARG A 87 39.11 10.67 1.34
C ARG A 87 39.87 10.74 0.01
N LEU A 88 40.43 11.91 -0.26
CA LEU A 88 41.34 12.10 -1.40
C LEU A 88 42.66 11.40 -1.08
N PRO A 89 43.16 10.47 -1.94
CA PRO A 89 44.47 9.88 -1.76
C PRO A 89 45.61 10.91 -1.91
N SER A 90 46.72 10.72 -1.17
CA SER A 90 47.92 11.55 -1.37
C SER A 90 48.60 11.18 -2.71
N ASN A 91 49.29 12.14 -3.32
CA ASN A 91 50.02 11.89 -4.58
C ASN A 91 51.08 10.79 -4.41
N GLU A 92 51.78 10.75 -3.29
CA GLU A 92 52.75 9.71 -2.97
C GLU A 92 52.11 8.31 -2.92
N ALA A 93 50.91 8.17 -2.34
CA ALA A 93 50.16 6.94 -2.32
C ALA A 93 49.71 6.50 -3.73
N VAL A 94 49.33 7.46 -4.55
CA VAL A 94 48.93 7.21 -5.95
C VAL A 94 50.11 6.76 -6.77
N ASP A 95 51.25 7.43 -6.69
CA ASP A 95 52.47 7.07 -7.46
C ASP A 95 53.04 5.72 -7.06
N SER A 96 53.06 5.44 -5.75
CA SER A 96 53.46 4.12 -5.23
C SER A 96 52.54 3.00 -5.75
N TRP A 97 51.22 3.28 -5.78
CA TRP A 97 50.25 2.31 -6.26
C TRP A 97 50.31 2.08 -7.79
N LYS A 98 50.54 3.12 -8.57
CA LYS A 98 50.77 3.03 -10.01
C LYS A 98 51.99 2.13 -10.31
N SER A 99 53.08 2.36 -9.61
CA SER A 99 54.29 1.53 -9.76
C SER A 99 54.05 0.05 -9.41
N TYR A 100 53.28 -0.23 -8.34
CA TYR A 100 52.86 -1.56 -7.97
C TYR A 100 52.02 -2.23 -9.06
N LEU A 101 50.98 -1.54 -9.57
CA LEU A 101 50.08 -2.06 -10.63
C LEU A 101 50.87 -2.37 -11.91
N HIS A 102 51.79 -1.50 -12.31
CA HIS A 102 52.63 -1.69 -13.50
C HIS A 102 53.51 -2.92 -13.39
N ASN A 103 54.21 -3.06 -12.29
CA ASN A 103 55.06 -4.25 -12.04
C ASN A 103 54.23 -5.55 -11.94
N SER A 104 53.02 -5.47 -11.37
CA SER A 104 52.14 -6.65 -11.23
C SER A 104 51.56 -7.15 -12.57
N THR A 105 51.43 -6.25 -13.56
CA THR A 105 50.98 -6.64 -14.92
C THR A 105 52.06 -7.27 -15.76
N GLU A 106 53.34 -6.94 -15.51
CA GLU A 106 54.49 -7.51 -16.27
C GLU A 106 54.95 -8.89 -15.76
N THR A 107 54.68 -9.20 -14.49
CA THR A 107 55.17 -10.46 -13.83
C THR A 107 54.05 -11.40 -13.41
N ALA A 108 52.93 -11.42 -14.13
CA ALA A 108 51.75 -12.22 -13.74
C ALA A 108 52.05 -13.73 -13.75
N ASP A 109 52.38 -14.29 -12.57
CA ASP A 109 52.39 -15.73 -12.35
C ASP A 109 50.95 -16.28 -12.45
N PRO A 110 50.70 -17.25 -13.39
CA PRO A 110 49.35 -17.83 -13.53
C PRO A 110 48.80 -18.44 -12.24
N ALA A 111 49.64 -18.96 -11.36
CA ALA A 111 49.21 -19.52 -10.08
C ALA A 111 48.70 -18.46 -9.11
N LEU A 112 49.35 -17.30 -9.07
CA LEU A 112 48.90 -16.15 -8.24
C LEU A 112 47.59 -15.57 -8.72
N LEU A 113 47.37 -15.53 -10.06
CA LEU A 113 46.14 -15.08 -10.66
C LEU A 113 44.95 -16.01 -10.33
N LEU A 114 45.16 -17.33 -10.37
CA LEU A 114 44.16 -18.32 -9.98
C LEU A 114 43.76 -18.18 -8.51
N GLN A 115 44.75 -17.98 -7.62
CA GLN A 115 44.49 -17.77 -6.20
C GLN A 115 43.67 -16.49 -5.97
N ARG A 116 44.01 -15.39 -6.57
CA ARG A 116 43.28 -14.12 -6.50
C ARG A 116 41.85 -14.25 -7.00
N ASN A 117 41.64 -14.90 -8.13
CA ASN A 117 40.30 -15.13 -8.67
C ASN A 117 39.45 -16.01 -7.74
N ALA A 118 40.05 -17.02 -7.08
CA ALA A 118 39.37 -17.85 -6.10
C ALA A 118 38.98 -17.06 -4.82
N GLU A 119 39.87 -16.20 -4.33
CA GLU A 119 39.59 -15.31 -3.19
C GLU A 119 38.48 -14.31 -3.53
N MET A 120 38.52 -13.75 -4.73
CA MET A 120 37.49 -12.83 -5.21
C MET A 120 36.11 -13.51 -5.32
N ALA A 121 36.08 -14.74 -5.89
CA ALA A 121 34.86 -15.51 -6.01
C ALA A 121 34.23 -15.82 -4.64
N ARG A 122 35.05 -16.17 -3.64
CA ARG A 122 34.59 -16.37 -2.26
C ARG A 122 34.02 -15.10 -1.66
N TYR A 123 34.71 -13.98 -1.79
CA TYR A 123 34.26 -12.70 -1.28
C TYR A 123 32.91 -12.25 -1.89
N LEU A 124 32.77 -12.43 -3.21
CA LEU A 124 31.51 -12.11 -3.90
C LEU A 124 30.36 -13.01 -3.43
N GLU A 125 30.63 -14.31 -3.23
CA GLU A 125 29.61 -15.24 -2.74
C GLU A 125 29.20 -14.95 -1.28
N GLU A 126 30.15 -14.65 -0.40
CA GLU A 126 29.87 -14.24 0.98
C GLU A 126 29.04 -12.97 1.01
N THR A 127 29.41 -11.98 0.19
CA THR A 127 28.68 -10.71 0.06
C THR A 127 27.26 -10.93 -0.45
N ARG A 128 27.09 -11.80 -1.45
CA ARG A 128 25.78 -12.17 -1.99
C ARG A 128 24.89 -12.79 -0.92
N LEU A 129 25.42 -13.76 -0.18
CA LEU A 129 24.69 -14.42 0.91
C LEU A 129 24.29 -13.45 2.03
N GLN A 130 25.17 -12.53 2.40
CA GLN A 130 24.84 -11.49 3.39
C GLN A 130 23.73 -10.60 2.90
N THR A 131 23.80 -10.11 1.66
CA THR A 131 22.77 -9.25 1.06
C THR A 131 21.44 -9.97 0.95
N GLU A 132 21.43 -11.25 0.55
CA GLU A 132 20.20 -12.04 0.50
C GLU A 132 19.57 -12.23 1.89
N ASN A 133 20.37 -12.41 2.93
CA ASN A 133 19.88 -12.53 4.30
C ASN A 133 19.31 -11.20 4.81
N GLU A 134 20.03 -10.10 4.61
CA GLU A 134 19.53 -8.76 4.97
C GLU A 134 18.22 -8.41 4.24
N LEU A 135 18.11 -8.76 2.95
CA LEU A 135 16.89 -8.56 2.18
C LEU A 135 15.72 -9.37 2.75
N ARG A 136 15.96 -10.64 3.13
CA ARG A 136 14.94 -11.49 3.76
C ARG A 136 14.48 -10.94 5.11
N GLU A 137 15.39 -10.45 5.93
CA GLU A 137 15.05 -9.83 7.23
C GLU A 137 14.26 -8.56 7.05
N LEU A 138 14.63 -7.72 6.08
CA LEU A 138 13.90 -6.50 5.76
C LEU A 138 12.49 -6.81 5.24
N GLN A 139 12.34 -7.81 4.37
CA GLN A 139 11.03 -8.27 3.88
C GLN A 139 10.14 -8.74 5.03
N ARG A 140 10.65 -9.58 5.93
CA ARG A 140 9.90 -10.03 7.12
C ARG A 140 9.46 -8.85 8.00
N THR A 141 10.36 -7.89 8.20
CA THR A 141 10.07 -6.70 9.00
C THR A 141 8.96 -5.87 8.37
N LEU A 142 8.99 -5.68 7.03
CA LEU A 142 7.94 -4.98 6.29
C LEU A 142 6.59 -5.70 6.39
N GLU A 143 6.57 -7.03 6.23
CA GLU A 143 5.34 -7.83 6.36
C GLU A 143 4.73 -7.70 7.76
N MET A 144 5.56 -7.78 8.81
CA MET A 144 5.11 -7.58 10.19
C MET A 144 4.53 -6.19 10.41
N ARG A 145 5.24 -5.14 9.93
CA ARG A 145 4.74 -3.76 10.05
C ARG A 145 3.46 -3.50 9.28
N GLN A 146 3.30 -4.11 8.11
CA GLN A 146 2.06 -4.04 7.34
C GLN A 146 0.90 -4.72 8.07
N ALA A 147 1.14 -5.89 8.67
CA ALA A 147 0.13 -6.59 9.47
C ALA A 147 -0.28 -5.78 10.71
N GLU A 148 0.69 -5.23 11.47
CA GLU A 148 0.43 -4.36 12.61
C GLU A 148 -0.38 -3.11 12.21
N LEU A 149 -0.03 -2.49 11.08
CA LEU A 149 -0.75 -1.33 10.58
C LEU A 149 -2.18 -1.68 10.18
N GLN A 150 -2.39 -2.80 9.47
CA GLN A 150 -3.72 -3.27 9.09
C GLN A 150 -4.58 -3.58 10.31
N GLU A 151 -4.02 -4.22 11.32
CA GLU A 151 -4.72 -4.49 12.58
C GLU A 151 -5.07 -3.18 13.31
N SER A 152 -4.14 -2.25 13.38
CA SER A 152 -4.37 -0.93 13.98
C SER A 152 -5.48 -0.16 13.24
N LEU A 153 -5.49 -0.19 11.90
CA LEU A 153 -6.53 0.43 11.09
C LEU A 153 -7.89 -0.24 11.32
N ARG A 154 -7.95 -1.58 11.35
CA ARG A 154 -9.19 -2.31 11.68
C ARG A 154 -9.72 -1.91 13.05
N ASN A 155 -8.87 -1.86 14.06
CA ASN A 155 -9.25 -1.46 15.41
C ASN A 155 -9.69 0.00 15.50
N ALA A 156 -9.10 0.89 14.66
CA ALA A 156 -9.50 2.28 14.59
C ALA A 156 -10.81 2.52 13.81
N GLU A 157 -11.22 1.59 12.94
CA GLU A 157 -12.40 1.72 12.06
C GLU A 157 -13.59 0.85 12.49
N THR A 158 -13.41 -0.08 13.43
CA THR A 158 -14.48 -0.99 13.86
C THR A 158 -14.94 -0.75 15.29
N ASP A 159 -16.20 -1.08 15.56
CA ASP A 159 -16.75 -1.16 16.91
C ASP A 159 -16.26 -2.43 17.62
N PRO A 160 -15.72 -2.35 18.83
CA PRO A 160 -15.09 -3.49 19.51
C PRO A 160 -16.07 -4.60 19.88
N LEU A 161 -17.35 -4.29 20.13
CA LEU A 161 -18.38 -5.25 20.50
C LEU A 161 -18.95 -5.98 19.28
N THR A 162 -19.41 -5.24 18.29
CA THR A 162 -20.14 -5.80 17.15
C THR A 162 -19.25 -6.12 15.96
N LYS A 163 -18.01 -5.61 15.93
CA LYS A 163 -17.07 -5.71 14.80
C LYS A 163 -17.62 -5.12 13.48
N LEU A 164 -18.67 -4.29 13.56
CA LEU A 164 -19.11 -3.44 12.46
C LEU A 164 -18.17 -2.23 12.32
N TYR A 165 -18.23 -1.52 11.21
CA TYR A 165 -17.55 -0.23 11.12
C TYR A 165 -18.09 0.74 12.16
N ASN A 166 -17.22 1.57 12.73
CA ASN A 166 -17.60 2.59 13.72
C ASN A 166 -18.01 3.91 13.05
N ARG A 167 -18.37 4.89 13.85
CA ARG A 167 -18.77 6.23 13.39
C ARG A 167 -17.71 6.90 12.54
N ARG A 168 -16.44 6.80 12.92
CA ARG A 168 -15.33 7.40 12.17
C ARG A 168 -15.23 6.82 10.75
N ALA A 169 -15.34 5.50 10.62
CA ALA A 169 -15.35 4.84 9.32
C ALA A 169 -16.58 5.25 8.49
N PHE A 170 -17.75 5.43 9.13
CA PHE A 170 -18.94 5.94 8.46
C PHE A 170 -18.70 7.32 7.82
N ASP A 171 -18.18 8.28 8.58
CA ASP A 171 -17.97 9.64 8.11
C ASP A 171 -17.03 9.68 6.88
N GLN A 172 -16.03 8.80 6.86
CA GLN A 172 -15.11 8.67 5.73
C GLN A 172 -15.78 8.03 4.50
N LYS A 173 -16.44 6.87 4.71
CA LYS A 173 -17.03 6.08 3.61
C LYS A 173 -18.22 6.78 2.98
N ILE A 174 -19.10 7.43 3.76
CA ILE A 174 -20.25 8.16 3.21
C ILE A 174 -19.81 9.37 2.39
N SER A 175 -18.78 10.10 2.82
CA SER A 175 -18.24 11.23 2.06
C SER A 175 -17.70 10.81 0.69
N VAL A 176 -17.03 9.64 0.62
CA VAL A 176 -16.52 9.11 -0.65
C VAL A 176 -17.67 8.62 -1.53
N ALA A 177 -18.60 7.83 -0.99
CA ALA A 177 -19.73 7.28 -1.72
C ALA A 177 -20.64 8.38 -2.26
N PHE A 178 -20.96 9.37 -1.45
CA PHE A 178 -21.78 10.52 -1.86
C PHE A 178 -21.16 11.26 -3.04
N ARG A 179 -19.89 11.65 -2.94
CA ARG A 179 -19.18 12.33 -4.04
C ARG A 179 -19.12 11.50 -5.31
N HIS A 180 -18.95 10.19 -5.19
CA HIS A 180 -18.93 9.28 -6.33
C HIS A 180 -20.31 9.23 -7.02
N THR A 181 -21.38 9.03 -6.25
CA THR A 181 -22.76 8.98 -6.75
C THR A 181 -23.19 10.29 -7.41
N MET A 182 -22.88 11.43 -6.78
CA MET A 182 -23.22 12.75 -7.35
C MET A 182 -22.50 13.05 -8.67
N ARG A 183 -21.30 12.48 -8.87
CA ARG A 183 -20.57 12.59 -10.14
C ARG A 183 -21.08 11.64 -11.22
N GLN A 184 -21.42 10.41 -10.84
CA GLN A 184 -21.73 9.32 -11.79
C GLN A 184 -23.24 9.03 -11.86
N LYS A 185 -24.13 9.90 -11.62
CA LYS A 185 -25.62 9.88 -11.72
C LYS A 185 -26.35 8.54 -12.04
N HIS A 186 -25.62 7.46 -12.31
CA HIS A 186 -26.13 6.13 -12.65
C HIS A 186 -26.01 5.09 -11.54
N THR A 187 -25.28 5.42 -10.47
CA THR A 187 -25.10 4.51 -9.34
C THR A 187 -25.94 5.02 -8.16
N PRO A 188 -27.10 4.42 -7.86
CA PRO A 188 -27.90 4.84 -6.75
C PRO A 188 -27.20 4.57 -5.43
N LEU A 189 -27.50 5.38 -4.41
CA LEU A 189 -26.94 5.26 -3.07
C LEU A 189 -28.05 5.43 -2.04
N SER A 190 -28.24 4.45 -1.18
CA SER A 190 -29.20 4.49 -0.09
C SER A 190 -28.47 4.48 1.26
N LEU A 191 -28.84 5.44 2.11
CA LEU A 191 -28.46 5.51 3.51
C LEU A 191 -29.62 5.05 4.37
N LEU A 192 -29.40 4.04 5.19
CA LEU A 192 -30.35 3.54 6.16
C LEU A 192 -29.81 3.82 7.56
N LEU A 193 -30.59 4.46 8.40
CA LEU A 193 -30.34 4.68 9.81
C LEU A 193 -31.27 3.80 10.64
N PHE A 194 -30.73 3.17 11.67
CA PHE A 194 -31.44 2.23 12.52
C PHE A 194 -31.26 2.62 13.99
N ASP A 195 -32.33 2.42 14.76
CA ASP A 195 -32.31 2.62 16.22
C ASP A 195 -33.13 1.51 16.88
N LEU A 196 -32.53 0.83 17.85
CA LEU A 196 -33.16 -0.27 18.58
C LEU A 196 -34.22 0.28 19.55
N ASP A 197 -35.46 -0.04 19.29
CA ASP A 197 -36.58 0.48 20.06
C ASP A 197 -36.51 0.00 21.51
N PHE A 198 -36.58 0.98 22.44
CA PHE A 198 -36.56 0.75 23.89
C PHE A 198 -35.33 -0.02 24.41
N PHE A 199 -34.18 0.10 23.75
CA PHE A 199 -32.95 -0.62 24.13
C PHE A 199 -32.53 -0.36 25.59
N LYS A 200 -32.74 0.85 26.09
CA LYS A 200 -32.51 1.15 27.50
C LYS A 200 -33.32 0.25 28.41
N ASN A 201 -34.61 0.04 28.11
CA ASN A 201 -35.48 -0.83 28.91
C ASN A 201 -34.97 -2.28 28.88
N VAL A 202 -34.45 -2.74 27.75
CA VAL A 202 -33.83 -4.08 27.63
C VAL A 202 -32.63 -4.23 28.60
N ASN A 203 -31.77 -3.20 28.65
CA ASN A 203 -30.64 -3.20 29.58
C ASN A 203 -31.09 -3.14 31.05
N ASP A 204 -32.10 -2.33 31.36
CA ASP A 204 -32.61 -2.14 32.72
C ASP A 204 -33.31 -3.42 33.23
N GLU A 205 -33.98 -4.17 32.36
CA GLU A 205 -34.73 -5.39 32.71
C GLU A 205 -33.85 -6.66 32.70
N PHE A 206 -32.97 -6.81 31.68
CA PHE A 206 -32.22 -8.06 31.45
C PHE A 206 -30.71 -7.94 31.71
N GLY A 207 -30.24 -6.74 32.01
CA GLY A 207 -28.82 -6.45 32.25
C GLY A 207 -27.99 -6.23 31.00
N HIS A 208 -26.81 -5.64 31.19
CA HIS A 208 -25.91 -5.22 30.07
C HIS A 208 -25.42 -6.38 29.22
N GLN A 209 -25.18 -7.57 29.80
CA GLN A 209 -24.73 -8.72 29.00
C GLN A 209 -25.80 -9.18 28.01
N PHE A 210 -27.07 -9.08 28.36
CA PHE A 210 -28.18 -9.36 27.43
C PHE A 210 -28.25 -8.26 26.36
N GLY A 211 -28.07 -6.99 26.75
CA GLY A 211 -27.99 -5.87 25.81
C GLY A 211 -26.86 -6.04 24.80
N ASP A 212 -25.67 -6.49 25.23
CA ASP A 212 -24.55 -6.77 24.34
C ASP A 212 -24.87 -7.90 23.34
N ALA A 213 -25.52 -8.97 23.82
CA ALA A 213 -25.99 -10.04 22.93
C ALA A 213 -27.04 -9.54 21.93
N TYR A 214 -27.92 -8.61 22.35
CA TYR A 214 -28.94 -8.01 21.49
C TYR A 214 -28.31 -7.10 20.42
N LEU A 215 -27.27 -6.31 20.76
CA LEU A 215 -26.48 -5.52 19.81
C LEU A 215 -25.76 -6.41 18.80
N ASN A 216 -25.19 -7.53 19.23
CA ASN A 216 -24.56 -8.51 18.35
C ASN A 216 -25.58 -9.20 17.42
N LYS A 217 -26.81 -9.47 17.92
CA LYS A 217 -27.92 -9.97 17.09
C LYS A 217 -28.26 -8.97 15.97
N MET A 218 -28.34 -7.68 16.29
CA MET A 218 -28.57 -6.62 15.29
C MET A 218 -27.44 -6.61 14.24
N ALA A 219 -26.19 -6.64 14.68
CA ALA A 219 -25.04 -6.68 13.78
C ALA A 219 -25.07 -7.91 12.83
N SER A 220 -25.46 -9.06 13.33
CA SER A 220 -25.63 -10.27 12.50
C SER A 220 -26.75 -10.12 11.50
N ALA A 221 -27.93 -9.64 11.92
CA ALA A 221 -29.06 -9.40 11.03
C ALA A 221 -28.72 -8.41 9.88
N MET A 222 -27.90 -7.40 10.18
CA MET A 222 -27.43 -6.47 9.16
C MET A 222 -26.44 -7.11 8.19
N ARG A 223 -25.48 -7.94 8.67
CA ARG A 223 -24.53 -8.62 7.80
C ARG A 223 -25.18 -9.61 6.84
N GLU A 224 -26.21 -10.31 7.28
CA GLU A 224 -26.92 -11.30 6.46
C GLU A 224 -27.59 -10.72 5.22
N VAL A 225 -27.94 -9.44 5.22
CA VAL A 225 -28.68 -8.82 4.12
C VAL A 225 -27.80 -8.01 3.17
N ILE A 226 -26.54 -7.73 3.50
CA ILE A 226 -25.65 -6.92 2.67
C ILE A 226 -24.88 -7.79 1.66
N ARG A 227 -24.34 -7.14 0.64
CA ARG A 227 -23.34 -7.72 -0.26
C ARG A 227 -21.97 -7.40 0.27
N GLU A 228 -21.19 -8.42 0.60
CA GLU A 228 -19.79 -8.23 1.00
C GLU A 228 -19.03 -7.44 -0.08
N ASP A 229 -18.07 -6.62 0.33
CA ASP A 229 -17.21 -5.78 -0.51
C ASP A 229 -17.91 -4.63 -1.28
N VAL A 230 -19.24 -4.55 -1.25
CA VAL A 230 -20.02 -3.52 -1.94
C VAL A 230 -20.75 -2.61 -0.98
N ASP A 231 -21.47 -3.20 -0.03
CA ASP A 231 -22.32 -2.49 0.94
C ASP A 231 -21.59 -2.37 2.29
N PHE A 232 -21.91 -1.38 3.09
CA PHE A 232 -21.26 -1.14 4.38
C PHE A 232 -22.27 -1.08 5.51
N VAL A 233 -21.88 -1.65 6.66
CA VAL A 233 -22.65 -1.63 7.91
C VAL A 233 -21.85 -1.00 9.03
N PHE A 234 -22.52 -0.19 9.84
CA PHE A 234 -21.89 0.64 10.87
C PHE A 234 -22.66 0.58 12.18
N ARG A 235 -21.92 0.78 13.28
CA ARG A 235 -22.49 1.12 14.57
C ARG A 235 -21.90 2.44 15.04
N PHE A 236 -22.76 3.42 15.35
CA PHE A 236 -22.31 4.74 15.78
C PHE A 236 -21.96 4.77 17.27
N GLY A 237 -22.64 3.94 18.06
CA GLY A 237 -22.53 3.82 19.50
C GLY A 237 -23.91 3.53 20.10
N GLY A 238 -23.95 3.04 21.33
CA GLY A 238 -25.24 2.70 21.94
C GLY A 238 -26.06 1.74 21.07
N ASP A 239 -27.26 2.15 20.73
CA ASP A 239 -28.29 1.46 19.94
C ASP A 239 -28.45 1.96 18.51
N GLU A 240 -27.53 2.85 18.05
CA GLU A 240 -27.59 3.47 16.74
C GLU A 240 -26.70 2.74 15.73
N PHE A 241 -27.29 2.37 14.58
CA PHE A 241 -26.63 1.68 13.49
C PHE A 241 -26.92 2.34 12.14
N ALA A 242 -26.09 2.04 11.13
CA ALA A 242 -26.33 2.51 9.77
C ALA A 242 -25.96 1.46 8.74
N MET A 243 -26.57 1.55 7.56
CA MET A 243 -26.15 0.88 6.33
C MET A 243 -25.95 1.87 5.22
N LEU A 244 -24.94 1.67 4.41
CA LEU A 244 -24.72 2.40 3.18
C LEU A 244 -24.73 1.38 2.03
N LEU A 245 -25.73 1.48 1.17
CA LEU A 245 -26.03 0.51 0.12
C LEU A 245 -25.89 1.17 -1.24
N TYR A 246 -25.11 0.57 -2.14
CA TYR A 246 -25.14 0.95 -3.56
C TYR A 246 -26.35 0.30 -4.26
N ALA A 247 -27.52 0.75 -3.87
CA ALA A 247 -28.79 0.23 -4.29
C ALA A 247 -29.85 1.32 -4.38
N ASP A 248 -30.80 1.11 -5.27
CA ASP A 248 -31.98 1.96 -5.39
C ASP A 248 -32.96 1.75 -4.22
N HIS A 249 -33.97 2.53 -4.18
CA HIS A 249 -34.99 2.59 -3.14
C HIS A 249 -35.63 1.22 -2.83
N GLU A 250 -36.13 0.49 -3.83
CA GLU A 250 -36.80 -0.77 -3.59
C GLU A 250 -35.89 -1.86 -2.96
N PRO A 251 -34.68 -2.16 -3.50
CA PRO A 251 -33.77 -3.08 -2.84
C PRO A 251 -33.36 -2.62 -1.42
N ALA A 252 -33.23 -1.31 -1.19
CA ALA A 252 -32.91 -0.79 0.14
C ALA A 252 -34.05 -1.05 1.13
N CYS A 253 -35.29 -0.82 0.72
CA CYS A 253 -36.49 -1.13 1.53
C CYS A 253 -36.61 -2.64 1.81
N ASP A 254 -36.31 -3.51 0.84
CA ASP A 254 -36.36 -4.95 1.05
C ASP A 254 -35.32 -5.41 2.08
N LYS A 255 -34.10 -4.87 2.04
CA LYS A 255 -33.07 -5.15 3.04
C LYS A 255 -33.46 -4.63 4.43
N ALA A 256 -33.99 -3.41 4.50
CA ALA A 256 -34.48 -2.83 5.76
C ALA A 256 -35.57 -3.70 6.40
N ARG A 257 -36.52 -4.19 5.58
CA ARG A 257 -37.57 -5.07 6.07
C ARG A 257 -37.04 -6.40 6.59
N GLN A 258 -36.09 -7.02 5.88
CA GLN A 258 -35.47 -8.26 6.36
C GLN A 258 -34.79 -8.07 7.73
N VAL A 259 -34.08 -6.96 7.93
CA VAL A 259 -33.50 -6.63 9.24
C VAL A 259 -34.59 -6.44 10.27
N LEU A 260 -35.66 -5.70 9.96
CA LEU A 260 -36.80 -5.49 10.86
C LEU A 260 -37.45 -6.81 11.29
N GLU A 261 -37.67 -7.74 10.37
CA GLU A 261 -38.21 -9.07 10.62
C GLU A 261 -37.28 -9.91 11.51
N ASN A 262 -35.97 -9.93 11.20
CA ASN A 262 -34.95 -10.65 11.99
C ASN A 262 -34.84 -10.10 13.44
N MET A 263 -35.16 -8.83 13.62
CA MET A 263 -35.20 -8.18 14.93
C MET A 263 -36.57 -8.25 15.61
N GLY A 264 -37.55 -8.93 14.99
CA GLY A 264 -38.90 -9.10 15.54
C GLY A 264 -39.68 -7.80 15.69
N GLY A 265 -39.48 -6.87 14.78
CA GLY A 265 -40.19 -5.58 14.76
C GLY A 265 -39.71 -4.58 15.83
N LYS A 266 -38.55 -4.79 16.45
CA LYS A 266 -38.04 -3.96 17.58
C LYS A 266 -36.92 -3.03 17.15
N VAL A 267 -37.02 -2.48 15.94
CA VAL A 267 -36.07 -1.50 15.40
C VAL A 267 -36.81 -0.49 14.51
N SER A 268 -36.54 0.78 14.69
CA SER A 268 -37.01 1.85 13.83
C SER A 268 -35.96 2.15 12.76
N ILE A 269 -36.39 2.35 11.49
CA ILE A 269 -35.50 2.49 10.34
C ILE A 269 -35.92 3.67 9.50
N GLY A 270 -34.96 4.58 9.24
CA GLY A 270 -35.11 5.69 8.31
C GLY A 270 -34.25 5.51 7.07
N ILE A 271 -34.78 5.73 5.88
CA ILE A 271 -34.09 5.59 4.61
C ILE A 271 -34.09 6.92 3.84
N ALA A 272 -32.93 7.27 3.29
CA ALA A 272 -32.80 8.28 2.26
C ALA A 272 -32.09 7.66 1.04
N THR A 273 -32.57 7.95 -0.17
CA THR A 273 -31.99 7.41 -1.41
C THR A 273 -31.67 8.53 -2.39
N ILE A 274 -30.45 8.49 -2.92
CA ILE A 274 -30.01 9.26 -4.08
C ILE A 274 -30.19 8.39 -5.30
N ASP A 275 -30.92 8.87 -6.29
CA ASP A 275 -31.14 8.22 -7.58
C ASP A 275 -30.77 9.16 -8.74
N LYS A 276 -31.01 8.71 -9.97
CA LYS A 276 -30.75 9.48 -11.20
C LYS A 276 -31.53 10.81 -11.30
N ASN A 277 -32.62 10.97 -10.52
CA ASN A 277 -33.50 12.16 -10.53
C ASN A 277 -33.12 13.13 -9.42
N THR A 278 -32.14 12.79 -8.57
CA THR A 278 -31.70 13.65 -7.48
C THR A 278 -30.99 14.89 -8.03
N THR A 279 -31.32 16.06 -7.47
CA THR A 279 -30.77 17.34 -7.92
C THR A 279 -29.29 17.50 -7.60
N ALA A 280 -28.60 18.31 -8.41
CA ALA A 280 -27.15 18.54 -8.23
C ALA A 280 -26.83 19.34 -6.95
N ASP A 281 -27.81 20.01 -6.37
CA ASP A 281 -27.64 20.91 -5.21
C ASP A 281 -27.75 20.20 -3.86
N LEU A 282 -28.01 18.88 -3.85
CA LEU A 282 -28.06 18.09 -2.62
C LEU A 282 -26.69 18.09 -1.93
N THR A 283 -26.64 18.51 -0.67
CA THR A 283 -25.44 18.41 0.15
C THR A 283 -25.39 17.08 0.91
N LEU A 284 -24.20 16.70 1.38
CA LEU A 284 -24.04 15.50 2.20
C LEU A 284 -24.83 15.62 3.52
N GLU A 285 -24.82 16.80 4.11
CA GLU A 285 -25.58 17.11 5.33
C GLU A 285 -27.08 16.95 5.12
N ASP A 286 -27.62 17.43 3.99
CA ASP A 286 -29.03 17.26 3.64
C ASP A 286 -29.39 15.80 3.42
N TYR A 287 -28.51 15.05 2.76
CA TYR A 287 -28.70 13.61 2.55
C TYR A 287 -28.80 12.83 3.87
N ILE A 288 -27.88 13.09 4.80
CA ILE A 288 -27.90 12.46 6.13
C ILE A 288 -29.15 12.91 6.90
N ARG A 289 -29.50 14.20 6.84
CA ARG A 289 -30.71 14.75 7.50
C ARG A 289 -31.98 14.09 6.98
N HIS A 290 -32.08 13.79 5.69
CA HIS A 290 -33.27 13.11 5.15
C HIS A 290 -33.44 11.71 5.73
N ALA A 291 -32.34 10.96 5.95
CA ALA A 291 -32.38 9.66 6.60
C ALA A 291 -32.76 9.77 8.09
N ASP A 292 -32.22 10.78 8.78
CA ASP A 292 -32.52 11.06 10.19
C ASP A 292 -33.99 11.49 10.39
N ASP A 293 -34.49 12.39 9.56
CA ASP A 293 -35.91 12.80 9.56
C ASP A 293 -36.84 11.60 9.34
N SER A 294 -36.46 10.67 8.44
CA SER A 294 -37.22 9.44 8.21
C SER A 294 -37.19 8.51 9.42
N LEU A 295 -36.06 8.39 10.09
CA LEU A 295 -35.94 7.62 11.34
C LEU A 295 -36.75 8.21 12.47
N TYR A 296 -36.71 9.55 12.60
CA TYR A 296 -37.51 10.28 13.56
C TYR A 296 -39.03 10.06 13.34
N GLU A 297 -39.45 10.12 12.06
CA GLU A 297 -40.83 9.84 11.69
C GLU A 297 -41.25 8.40 12.00
N ALA A 298 -40.35 7.41 11.77
CA ALA A 298 -40.58 6.01 12.13
C ALA A 298 -40.83 5.86 13.64
N LYS A 299 -40.05 6.56 14.47
CA LYS A 299 -40.22 6.59 15.93
C LYS A 299 -41.55 7.24 16.35
N GLN A 300 -41.93 8.38 15.73
CA GLN A 300 -43.19 9.08 16.03
C GLN A 300 -44.44 8.29 15.62
N ARG A 301 -44.39 7.57 14.52
CA ARG A 301 -45.52 6.75 14.04
C ARG A 301 -45.72 5.44 14.82
N GLY A 302 -45.02 5.23 15.92
CA GLY A 302 -45.20 4.10 16.83
C GLY A 302 -44.08 3.05 16.76
N ARG A 303 -42.91 3.39 16.19
CA ARG A 303 -41.71 2.54 16.14
C ARG A 303 -41.92 1.25 15.35
N GLY A 304 -40.89 0.38 15.35
CA GLY A 304 -40.95 -0.94 14.74
C GLY A 304 -41.28 -0.91 13.24
N ARG A 305 -40.75 0.06 12.51
CA ARG A 305 -41.10 0.27 11.10
C ARG A 305 -40.03 0.93 10.27
N VAL A 306 -40.18 0.88 8.97
CA VAL A 306 -39.38 1.55 7.97
C VAL A 306 -40.13 2.79 7.48
N VAL A 307 -39.44 3.93 7.44
CA VAL A 307 -39.91 5.19 6.78
C VAL A 307 -38.83 5.60 5.78
N THR A 308 -39.26 6.17 4.65
CA THR A 308 -38.35 6.50 3.57
C THR A 308 -38.70 7.86 2.96
N LYS A 309 -37.66 8.63 2.63
CA LYS A 309 -37.75 9.86 1.84
C LYS A 309 -36.90 9.74 0.59
N HIS A 310 -37.44 10.19 -0.54
CA HIS A 310 -36.64 10.41 -1.73
C HIS A 310 -35.95 11.78 -1.66
N CYS A 311 -34.70 11.86 -2.06
CA CYS A 311 -33.92 13.09 -2.11
C CYS A 311 -34.23 13.93 -3.38
N ASN A 312 -35.43 13.83 -3.93
CA ASN A 312 -35.87 14.59 -5.09
C ASN A 312 -36.58 15.85 -4.66
N GLU A 313 -36.47 16.94 -5.45
CA GLU A 313 -37.03 18.24 -5.15
C GLU A 313 -38.51 18.17 -4.78
N SER A 314 -38.87 18.97 -3.81
CA SER A 314 -40.19 19.58 -3.54
C SER A 314 -41.35 18.70 -3.06
N ASP A 315 -41.19 17.44 -2.71
CA ASP A 315 -42.33 16.72 -2.17
C ASP A 315 -42.05 16.16 -0.77
N SER A 316 -42.54 16.87 0.24
CA SER A 316 -42.71 16.39 1.61
C SER A 316 -43.78 15.27 1.72
N SER A 317 -44.12 14.62 0.63
CA SER A 317 -45.04 13.51 0.63
C SER A 317 -44.26 12.22 0.98
N ALA A 318 -44.56 11.68 2.16
CA ALA A 318 -44.36 10.27 2.46
C ALA A 318 -44.64 9.44 1.21
N CYS A 319 -43.77 8.48 0.93
CA CYS A 319 -43.78 7.58 -0.20
C CYS A 319 -45.19 7.43 -0.84
N LYS A 320 -45.45 8.05 -2.00
CA LYS A 320 -46.73 7.98 -2.71
C LYS A 320 -46.97 6.60 -3.35
N PHE A 321 -45.99 5.74 -3.26
CA PHE A 321 -46.20 4.33 -3.62
C PHE A 321 -46.53 3.57 -2.34
N PRO A 322 -47.78 3.07 -2.21
CA PRO A 322 -47.96 1.93 -1.33
C PRO A 322 -47.05 0.84 -1.90
N CYS A 323 -45.89 0.66 -1.30
CA CYS A 323 -45.16 -0.58 -1.51
C CYS A 323 -46.21 -1.67 -1.26
N PRO A 324 -46.58 -2.50 -2.25
CA PRO A 324 -47.68 -3.48 -2.08
C PRO A 324 -47.42 -4.47 -0.92
N LYS A 325 -46.20 -4.42 -0.35
CA LYS A 325 -45.77 -5.19 0.81
C LYS A 325 -45.77 -4.37 2.11
N MET A 326 -46.10 -3.09 2.08
CA MET A 326 -46.17 -2.18 3.24
C MET A 326 -47.45 -2.33 4.06
N VAL A 327 -48.38 -3.21 3.65
CA VAL A 327 -49.61 -3.50 4.43
C VAL A 327 -49.29 -4.27 5.72
N ALA A 328 -48.06 -4.73 5.91
CA ALA A 328 -47.63 -5.39 7.14
C ALA A 328 -46.77 -4.51 8.09
N CYS A 329 -46.65 -3.18 7.80
CA CYS A 329 -45.98 -2.22 8.66
C CYS A 329 -46.99 -1.32 9.41
N VAL A 330 -48.13 -1.87 9.76
CA VAL A 330 -49.13 -1.25 10.67
C VAL A 330 -48.98 -1.88 12.04
#